data_1a9e7ff52c88b15ca2a82cfb88414fe8
#
_entry.id   1a9e7ff52c88b15ca2a82cfb88414fe8
#
_cell.length_a   1.000
_cell.length_b   1.000
_cell.length_c   1.000
_cell.angle_alpha   90.00
_cell.angle_beta   90.00
_cell.angle_gamma   90.00
#
_symmetry.space_group_name_H-M   'P 1'
#
loop_
_entity.id
_entity.type
_entity.pdbx_description
1 polymer ?
#
loop_
_entity_poly.entity_id
_entity_poly.type
_entity_poly.pdbx_seq_one_letter_code
_entity_poly.pdbx_strand_id
1 'polypeptide(L)'
;MIELSKGGAYLVDGVDVIEESAAQQGALAARLGTDAPSKEEAAKNTIAYSILESHNTSGNMDKLKVKFDKMTSHDITFVGIIQTARASGLEKFPIPYVLTNCHNSLCAVGGTINEDDHMFGLTCAKKYGGIYVPPHQAVIHQFAREMLAESGKMILGSDSHTRYGALGTMAVGEGGPELVKQLLGKTYDINMPGVVAVYMTGEPAKGVGPQDVALAIIGEVFGNGYVKNKVMEFVGPGVKNLSADFRIGVDVMTTETTCLSSIWQTDEKVKEFYDIHGRSESYKELKPGKVAYYDGVVYVDLSTIKPMIAMPFHPSNTYTIEELNANLEDILHDCEKKALVSLDGQVDFKLTNKIKNGKL
;
A
#
# COMPACT_ATOMS: atom_id res chain seq x y z
N MET A 1 11.82 17.14 3.90
CA MET A 1 10.52 17.48 4.55
C MET A 1 9.42 17.01 3.60
N ILE A 2 8.27 16.61 4.13
CA ILE A 2 7.10 16.27 3.31
C ILE A 2 6.25 17.53 3.18
N GLU A 3 5.76 17.81 1.98
CA GLU A 3 4.85 18.93 1.71
C GLU A 3 3.62 18.41 0.94
N LEU A 4 2.46 19.00 1.20
CA LEU A 4 1.21 18.62 0.53
C LEU A 4 0.74 19.78 -0.37
N SER A 5 0.34 19.46 -1.59
CA SER A 5 -0.31 20.47 -2.44
C SER A 5 -1.69 20.84 -1.87
N LYS A 6 -2.11 22.06 -2.11
CA LYS A 6 -3.45 22.54 -1.69
C LYS A 6 -4.59 22.07 -2.61
N GLY A 7 -4.26 21.56 -3.77
CA GLY A 7 -5.20 21.10 -4.79
C GLY A 7 -4.54 20.08 -5.71
N GLY A 8 -5.20 19.79 -6.83
CA GLY A 8 -4.63 18.88 -7.84
C GLY A 8 -3.44 19.49 -8.57
N ALA A 9 -2.75 18.64 -9.33
CA ALA A 9 -1.60 19.05 -10.12
C ALA A 9 -1.43 18.18 -11.37
N TYR A 10 -0.76 18.75 -12.36
CA TYR A 10 -0.31 18.04 -13.55
C TYR A 10 1.14 17.64 -13.40
N LEU A 11 1.45 16.40 -13.74
CA LEU A 11 2.81 15.90 -13.90
C LEU A 11 3.13 15.82 -15.38
N VAL A 12 4.12 16.59 -15.84
CA VAL A 12 4.54 16.67 -17.23
C VAL A 12 5.85 15.91 -17.41
N ASP A 13 5.89 15.04 -18.40
CA ASP A 13 7.06 14.20 -18.76
C ASP A 13 7.65 13.39 -17.55
N GLY A 14 6.85 13.17 -16.51
CA GLY A 14 7.26 12.47 -15.28
C GLY A 14 8.18 13.27 -14.34
N VAL A 15 8.43 14.54 -14.64
CA VAL A 15 9.43 15.39 -13.95
C VAL A 15 8.86 16.71 -13.46
N ASP A 16 8.11 17.42 -14.27
CA ASP A 16 7.64 18.77 -13.94
C ASP A 16 6.25 18.72 -13.30
N VAL A 17 6.12 19.17 -12.06
CA VAL A 17 4.82 19.29 -11.39
C VAL A 17 4.29 20.71 -11.53
N ILE A 18 3.10 20.86 -12.10
CA ILE A 18 2.39 22.14 -12.26
C ILE A 18 1.09 22.06 -11.47
N GLU A 19 1.00 22.75 -10.34
CA GLU A 19 -0.23 22.80 -9.55
C GLU A 19 -1.40 23.37 -10.35
N GLU A 20 -2.61 22.90 -10.09
CA GLU A 20 -3.84 23.28 -10.81
C GLU A 20 -4.07 24.79 -10.79
N SER A 21 -3.76 25.46 -9.68
CA SER A 21 -3.84 26.92 -9.57
C SER A 21 -2.92 27.65 -10.55
N ALA A 22 -1.69 27.15 -10.74
CA ALA A 22 -0.75 27.69 -11.71
C ALA A 22 -1.12 27.34 -13.15
N ALA A 23 -1.67 26.15 -13.38
CA ALA A 23 -2.19 25.71 -14.68
C ALA A 23 -3.35 26.60 -15.15
N GLN A 24 -4.28 26.95 -14.26
CA GLN A 24 -5.38 27.89 -14.52
C GLN A 24 -4.88 29.31 -14.88
N GLN A 25 -3.70 29.69 -14.38
CA GLN A 25 -3.03 30.94 -14.75
C GLN A 25 -2.19 30.83 -16.04
N GLY A 26 -2.29 29.72 -16.76
CA GLY A 26 -1.66 29.52 -18.05
C GLY A 26 -0.30 28.80 -18.02
N ALA A 27 0.21 28.38 -16.87
CA ALA A 27 1.52 27.69 -16.78
C ALA A 27 1.58 26.39 -17.58
N LEU A 28 0.49 25.62 -17.61
CA LEU A 28 0.40 24.39 -18.40
C LEU A 28 0.42 24.71 -19.92
N ALA A 29 -0.36 25.68 -20.34
CA ALA A 29 -0.39 26.14 -21.75
C ALA A 29 0.95 26.76 -22.19
N ALA A 30 1.61 27.47 -21.30
CA ALA A 30 2.95 28.00 -21.57
C ALA A 30 3.99 26.89 -21.78
N ARG A 31 3.85 25.77 -21.05
CA ARG A 31 4.75 24.60 -21.14
C ARG A 31 4.46 23.72 -22.36
N LEU A 32 3.20 23.53 -22.74
CA LEU A 32 2.75 22.57 -23.75
C LEU A 32 2.15 23.20 -25.02
N GLY A 33 1.87 24.50 -25.02
CA GLY A 33 1.18 25.15 -26.13
C GLY A 33 -0.27 24.68 -26.28
N THR A 34 -0.70 24.47 -27.52
CA THR A 34 -2.05 23.96 -27.86
C THR A 34 -2.27 22.48 -27.50
N ASP A 35 -1.21 21.77 -27.14
CA ASP A 35 -1.25 20.34 -26.84
C ASP A 35 -1.56 20.05 -25.34
N ALA A 36 -1.91 21.07 -24.57
CA ALA A 36 -2.32 20.90 -23.18
C ALA A 36 -3.65 20.14 -23.11
N PRO A 37 -3.69 18.94 -22.51
CA PRO A 37 -4.92 18.16 -22.39
C PRO A 37 -5.88 18.81 -21.38
N SER A 38 -7.18 18.48 -21.48
CA SER A 38 -8.12 18.75 -20.40
C SER A 38 -7.76 17.99 -19.13
N LYS A 39 -8.31 18.40 -17.99
CA LYS A 39 -8.13 17.70 -16.71
C LYS A 39 -8.58 16.24 -16.81
N GLU A 40 -9.74 16.02 -17.41
CA GLU A 40 -10.34 14.68 -17.58
C GLU A 40 -9.48 13.77 -18.48
N GLU A 41 -8.87 14.33 -19.52
CA GLU A 41 -7.96 13.60 -20.40
C GLU A 41 -6.64 13.28 -19.66
N ALA A 42 -6.08 14.26 -18.94
CA ALA A 42 -4.85 14.06 -18.19
C ALA A 42 -5.03 13.05 -17.04
N ALA A 43 -6.19 13.01 -16.39
CA ALA A 43 -6.48 12.05 -15.33
C ALA A 43 -6.43 10.58 -15.81
N LYS A 44 -6.75 10.33 -17.08
CA LYS A 44 -6.66 8.99 -17.69
C LYS A 44 -5.22 8.52 -17.90
N ASN A 45 -4.26 9.41 -17.80
CA ASN A 45 -2.85 9.13 -18.02
C ASN A 45 -2.11 8.69 -16.73
N THR A 46 -2.80 8.51 -15.61
CA THR A 46 -2.21 7.92 -14.41
C THR A 46 -2.07 6.40 -14.58
N ILE A 47 -1.08 5.81 -13.92
CA ILE A 47 -0.89 4.34 -13.89
C ILE A 47 -2.13 3.70 -13.25
N ALA A 48 -2.61 4.28 -12.15
CA ALA A 48 -3.78 3.82 -11.42
C ALA A 48 -5.02 3.75 -12.30
N TYR A 49 -5.29 4.79 -13.09
CA TYR A 49 -6.45 4.80 -14.00
C TYR A 49 -6.38 3.64 -15.01
N SER A 50 -5.23 3.46 -15.66
CA SER A 50 -5.06 2.42 -16.68
C SER A 50 -5.26 1.00 -16.12
N ILE A 51 -4.79 0.75 -14.90
CA ILE A 51 -4.98 -0.54 -14.23
C ILE A 51 -6.46 -0.75 -13.88
N LEU A 52 -7.10 0.25 -13.26
CA LEU A 52 -8.52 0.17 -12.89
C LEU A 52 -9.42 0.02 -14.12
N GLU A 53 -9.15 0.74 -15.20
CA GLU A 53 -9.90 0.62 -16.46
C GLU A 53 -9.81 -0.79 -17.04
N SER A 54 -8.63 -1.39 -17.07
CA SER A 54 -8.41 -2.75 -17.60
C SER A 54 -9.09 -3.85 -16.78
N HIS A 55 -9.37 -3.59 -15.49
CA HIS A 55 -10.03 -4.55 -14.59
C HIS A 55 -11.51 -4.23 -14.34
N ASN A 56 -12.02 -3.12 -14.90
CA ASN A 56 -13.40 -2.72 -14.74
C ASN A 56 -14.31 -3.42 -15.76
N THR A 57 -15.33 -4.10 -15.26
CA THR A 57 -16.32 -4.80 -16.09
C THR A 57 -17.65 -4.06 -16.23
N SER A 58 -17.79 -2.88 -15.62
CA SER A 58 -19.06 -2.12 -15.66
C SER A 58 -19.25 -1.33 -16.96
N GLY A 59 -18.18 -1.03 -17.68
CA GLY A 59 -18.20 -0.07 -18.80
C GLY A 59 -18.38 1.39 -18.36
N ASN A 60 -18.42 1.68 -17.06
CA ASN A 60 -18.55 3.02 -16.49
C ASN A 60 -17.38 3.28 -15.53
N MET A 61 -16.60 4.32 -15.81
CA MET A 61 -15.44 4.66 -14.97
C MET A 61 -15.80 5.43 -13.69
N ASP A 62 -17.00 5.95 -13.54
CA ASP A 62 -17.43 6.55 -12.27
C ASP A 62 -17.81 5.49 -11.22
N LYS A 63 -18.31 4.32 -11.70
CA LYS A 63 -18.76 3.20 -10.86
C LYS A 63 -18.15 1.89 -11.37
N LEU A 64 -17.02 1.55 -10.75
CA LEU A 64 -16.25 0.40 -11.16
C LEU A 64 -16.84 -0.91 -10.62
N LYS A 65 -16.76 -1.95 -11.41
CA LYS A 65 -16.99 -3.36 -11.05
C LYS A 65 -15.71 -4.13 -11.33
N VAL A 66 -14.81 -4.09 -10.36
CA VAL A 66 -13.45 -4.62 -10.52
C VAL A 66 -13.43 -6.13 -10.35
N LYS A 67 -12.69 -6.81 -11.22
CA LYS A 67 -12.28 -8.20 -11.07
C LYS A 67 -10.79 -8.28 -10.86
N PHE A 68 -10.39 -9.02 -9.84
CA PHE A 68 -8.97 -9.26 -9.54
C PHE A 68 -8.42 -10.43 -10.34
N ASP A 69 -7.10 -10.40 -10.62
CA ASP A 69 -6.42 -11.50 -11.31
C ASP A 69 -6.09 -12.66 -10.37
N LYS A 70 -5.77 -12.36 -9.11
CA LYS A 70 -5.30 -13.34 -8.11
C LYS A 70 -5.77 -12.94 -6.72
N MET A 71 -5.79 -13.92 -5.81
CA MET A 71 -6.13 -13.70 -4.40
C MET A 71 -5.07 -14.32 -3.50
N THR A 72 -4.95 -13.76 -2.28
CA THR A 72 -4.07 -14.30 -1.24
C THR A 72 -4.70 -14.13 0.14
N SER A 73 -4.55 -15.13 1.00
CA SER A 73 -5.03 -15.10 2.39
C SER A 73 -4.09 -15.84 3.31
N HIS A 74 -4.19 -15.53 4.58
CA HIS A 74 -3.44 -16.23 5.63
C HIS A 74 -4.38 -17.07 6.51
N ASP A 75 -3.79 -17.91 7.34
CA ASP A 75 -4.44 -18.90 8.20
C ASP A 75 -5.52 -18.35 9.13
N ILE A 76 -5.38 -17.12 9.64
CA ILE A 76 -6.42 -16.50 10.48
C ILE A 76 -7.72 -16.22 9.68
N THR A 77 -7.62 -15.99 8.38
CA THR A 77 -8.76 -15.50 7.57
C THR A 77 -9.31 -16.51 6.58
N PHE A 78 -8.48 -17.34 5.93
CA PHE A 78 -8.96 -18.20 4.84
C PHE A 78 -9.99 -19.23 5.30
N VAL A 79 -9.95 -19.69 6.55
CA VAL A 79 -10.91 -20.66 7.09
C VAL A 79 -12.33 -20.10 6.99
N GLY A 80 -12.59 -18.94 7.58
CA GLY A 80 -13.90 -18.29 7.55
C GLY A 80 -14.34 -17.89 6.15
N ILE A 81 -13.42 -17.41 5.31
CA ILE A 81 -13.68 -17.04 3.91
C ILE A 81 -14.16 -18.26 3.12
N ILE A 82 -13.42 -19.36 3.17
CA ILE A 82 -13.75 -20.57 2.40
C ILE A 82 -15.01 -21.26 2.94
N GLN A 83 -15.22 -21.29 4.25
CA GLN A 83 -16.45 -21.81 4.84
C GLN A 83 -17.68 -21.04 4.37
N THR A 84 -17.61 -19.70 4.36
CA THR A 84 -18.70 -18.85 3.90
C THR A 84 -18.94 -19.03 2.38
N ALA A 85 -17.89 -19.05 1.59
CA ALA A 85 -18.01 -19.28 0.15
C ALA A 85 -18.59 -20.66 -0.16
N ARG A 86 -18.17 -21.71 0.58
CA ARG A 86 -18.70 -23.07 0.46
C ARG A 86 -20.19 -23.14 0.78
N ALA A 87 -20.61 -22.51 1.87
CA ALA A 87 -22.02 -22.42 2.23
C ALA A 87 -22.87 -21.67 1.19
N SER A 88 -22.21 -20.82 0.38
CA SER A 88 -22.82 -20.04 -0.69
C SER A 88 -22.68 -20.66 -2.10
N GLY A 89 -22.24 -21.92 -2.20
CA GLY A 89 -22.19 -22.66 -3.47
C GLY A 89 -20.81 -22.66 -4.16
N LEU A 90 -19.71 -22.46 -3.46
CA LEU A 90 -18.37 -22.57 -4.04
C LEU A 90 -18.09 -24.00 -4.52
N GLU A 91 -17.80 -24.14 -5.83
CA GLU A 91 -17.43 -25.41 -6.46
C GLU A 91 -15.92 -25.52 -6.73
N LYS A 92 -15.31 -24.40 -7.15
CA LYS A 92 -13.90 -24.28 -7.51
C LYS A 92 -13.46 -22.84 -7.32
N PHE A 93 -12.17 -22.61 -7.01
CA PHE A 93 -11.62 -21.25 -7.03
C PHE A 93 -11.59 -20.72 -8.47
N PRO A 94 -12.26 -19.57 -8.75
CA PRO A 94 -12.39 -19.07 -10.12
C PRO A 94 -11.11 -18.41 -10.64
N ILE A 95 -10.23 -17.99 -9.75
CA ILE A 95 -8.92 -17.37 -10.02
C ILE A 95 -7.86 -17.98 -9.11
N PRO A 96 -6.57 -17.86 -9.42
CA PRO A 96 -5.50 -18.32 -8.55
C PRO A 96 -5.67 -17.75 -7.13
N TYR A 97 -5.74 -18.64 -6.15
CA TYR A 97 -5.89 -18.30 -4.74
C TYR A 97 -4.82 -18.98 -3.89
N VAL A 98 -4.04 -18.18 -3.18
CA VAL A 98 -2.95 -18.65 -2.33
C VAL A 98 -3.38 -18.62 -0.87
N LEU A 99 -3.20 -19.75 -0.21
CA LEU A 99 -3.49 -19.96 1.21
C LEU A 99 -2.16 -20.14 1.95
N THR A 100 -1.78 -19.14 2.74
CA THR A 100 -0.50 -19.15 3.49
C THR A 100 -0.73 -19.39 4.99
N ASN A 101 0.16 -20.14 5.63
CA ASN A 101 0.15 -20.38 7.05
C ASN A 101 1.29 -19.62 7.72
N CYS A 102 1.10 -18.32 7.92
CA CYS A 102 2.17 -17.43 8.36
C CYS A 102 1.86 -16.61 9.62
N HIS A 103 0.61 -16.48 10.04
CA HIS A 103 0.23 -15.75 11.26
C HIS A 103 0.20 -16.68 12.47
N ASN A 104 -0.42 -17.85 12.34
CA ASN A 104 -0.46 -18.89 13.35
C ASN A 104 0.43 -20.09 12.95
N SER A 105 1.61 -19.80 12.42
CA SER A 105 2.52 -20.82 11.93
C SER A 105 3.23 -21.63 13.04
N LEU A 106 3.02 -21.27 14.30
CA LEU A 106 3.53 -22.01 15.43
C LEU A 106 2.72 -23.28 15.63
N CYS A 107 3.14 -24.37 14.98
CA CYS A 107 2.58 -25.69 15.20
C CYS A 107 2.81 -26.13 16.65
N ALA A 108 1.83 -26.80 17.24
CA ALA A 108 1.93 -27.41 18.58
C ALA A 108 2.15 -26.42 19.74
N VAL A 109 1.61 -25.21 19.67
CA VAL A 109 1.63 -24.26 20.80
C VAL A 109 0.44 -24.50 21.74
N GLY A 110 0.40 -25.67 22.37
CA GLY A 110 -0.59 -25.94 23.41
C GLY A 110 -2.02 -26.21 22.93
N GLY A 111 -2.26 -26.46 21.66
CA GLY A 111 -3.56 -26.76 21.09
C GLY A 111 -3.50 -27.17 19.63
N THR A 112 -4.56 -27.79 19.14
CA THR A 112 -4.66 -28.32 17.76
C THR A 112 -5.28 -27.33 16.78
N ILE A 113 -5.73 -26.17 17.23
CA ILE A 113 -6.47 -25.21 16.39
C ILE A 113 -5.65 -24.79 15.18
N ASN A 114 -4.36 -24.51 15.37
CA ASN A 114 -3.50 -24.07 14.27
C ASN A 114 -3.25 -25.19 13.26
N GLU A 115 -3.04 -26.42 13.73
CA GLU A 115 -2.92 -27.59 12.86
C GLU A 115 -4.21 -27.88 12.10
N ASP A 116 -5.36 -27.71 12.75
CA ASP A 116 -6.66 -27.88 12.11
C ASP A 116 -6.85 -26.84 10.98
N ASP A 117 -6.46 -25.58 11.20
CA ASP A 117 -6.49 -24.54 10.18
C ASP A 117 -5.52 -24.85 9.01
N HIS A 118 -4.32 -25.39 9.32
CA HIS A 118 -3.36 -25.79 8.29
C HIS A 118 -3.89 -26.98 7.47
N MET A 119 -4.48 -27.97 8.11
CA MET A 119 -5.10 -29.10 7.42
C MET A 119 -6.31 -28.69 6.60
N PHE A 120 -7.11 -27.75 7.12
CA PHE A 120 -8.21 -27.15 6.36
C PHE A 120 -7.70 -26.45 5.11
N GLY A 121 -6.68 -25.58 5.22
CA GLY A 121 -6.08 -24.89 4.07
C GLY A 121 -5.54 -25.86 3.03
N LEU A 122 -4.78 -26.88 3.43
CA LEU A 122 -4.24 -27.91 2.54
C LEU A 122 -5.35 -28.66 1.79
N THR A 123 -6.36 -29.12 2.53
CA THR A 123 -7.47 -29.90 1.95
C THR A 123 -8.35 -29.04 1.04
N CYS A 124 -8.57 -27.78 1.38
CA CYS A 124 -9.29 -26.83 0.55
C CYS A 124 -8.52 -26.48 -0.74
N ALA A 125 -7.22 -26.26 -0.65
CA ALA A 125 -6.39 -26.01 -1.84
C ALA A 125 -6.45 -27.20 -2.81
N LYS A 126 -6.35 -28.44 -2.29
CA LYS A 126 -6.51 -29.66 -3.10
C LYS A 126 -7.90 -29.78 -3.72
N LYS A 127 -8.95 -29.50 -2.93
CA LYS A 127 -10.34 -29.65 -3.36
C LYS A 127 -10.77 -28.61 -4.38
N TYR A 128 -10.42 -27.35 -4.18
CA TYR A 128 -10.90 -26.22 -4.95
C TYR A 128 -9.89 -25.69 -5.98
N GLY A 129 -8.66 -26.23 -6.02
CA GLY A 129 -7.64 -25.87 -7.00
C GLY A 129 -6.80 -24.65 -6.59
N GLY A 130 -6.54 -24.49 -5.29
CA GLY A 130 -5.70 -23.41 -4.75
C GLY A 130 -4.21 -23.76 -4.64
N ILE A 131 -3.42 -22.78 -4.23
CA ILE A 131 -2.00 -22.92 -3.90
C ILE A 131 -1.88 -22.89 -2.38
N TYR A 132 -1.29 -23.93 -1.79
CA TYR A 132 -1.07 -24.05 -0.36
C TYR A 132 0.40 -23.78 -0.01
N VAL A 133 0.63 -22.84 0.89
CA VAL A 133 1.97 -22.52 1.42
C VAL A 133 2.01 -22.98 2.89
N PRO A 134 2.80 -24.01 3.21
CA PRO A 134 2.85 -24.56 4.56
C PRO A 134 3.48 -23.60 5.58
N PRO A 135 3.27 -23.83 6.90
CA PRO A 135 3.89 -23.01 7.93
C PRO A 135 5.42 -23.03 7.83
N HIS A 136 6.07 -21.97 8.30
CA HIS A 136 7.52 -21.77 8.30
C HIS A 136 8.17 -21.65 6.89
N GLN A 137 7.37 -21.63 5.83
CA GLN A 137 7.89 -21.51 4.46
C GLN A 137 8.04 -20.04 4.05
N ALA A 138 7.00 -19.24 4.20
CA ALA A 138 7.00 -17.83 3.83
C ALA A 138 5.87 -17.07 4.52
N VAL A 139 6.07 -15.78 4.78
CA VAL A 139 4.99 -14.83 5.09
C VAL A 139 4.19 -14.54 3.83
N ILE A 140 2.88 -14.32 3.99
CA ILE A 140 1.93 -14.05 2.90
C ILE A 140 2.45 -12.99 1.91
N HIS A 141 2.92 -11.83 2.42
CA HIS A 141 3.31 -10.72 1.56
C HIS A 141 4.62 -10.98 0.83
N GLN A 142 5.56 -11.66 1.45
CA GLN A 142 6.81 -12.01 0.80
C GLN A 142 6.56 -13.04 -0.29
N PHE A 143 5.79 -14.09 0.00
CA PHE A 143 5.38 -15.06 -1.02
C PHE A 143 4.66 -14.40 -2.20
N ALA A 144 3.72 -13.48 -1.90
CA ALA A 144 2.97 -12.78 -2.94
C ALA A 144 3.88 -11.91 -3.83
N ARG A 145 4.84 -11.21 -3.25
CA ARG A 145 5.81 -10.39 -4.01
C ARG A 145 6.69 -11.24 -4.91
N GLU A 146 7.24 -12.31 -4.37
CA GLU A 146 8.17 -13.16 -5.11
C GLU A 146 7.47 -14.04 -6.15
N MET A 147 6.26 -14.54 -5.87
CA MET A 147 5.63 -15.60 -6.65
C MET A 147 4.34 -15.18 -7.37
N LEU A 148 3.68 -14.10 -6.97
CA LEU A 148 2.35 -13.72 -7.49
C LEU A 148 2.31 -12.36 -8.16
N ALA A 149 3.03 -11.38 -7.65
CA ALA A 149 3.02 -10.02 -8.17
C ALA A 149 3.38 -9.99 -9.66
N GLU A 150 2.73 -9.11 -10.41
CA GLU A 150 2.91 -8.95 -11.85
C GLU A 150 2.51 -7.52 -12.23
N SER A 151 3.38 -6.83 -12.95
CA SER A 151 3.17 -5.42 -13.29
C SER A 151 1.90 -5.22 -14.13
N GLY A 152 1.04 -4.30 -13.69
CA GLY A 152 -0.24 -3.99 -14.32
C GLY A 152 -1.40 -4.91 -13.91
N LYS A 153 -1.18 -5.83 -12.98
CA LYS A 153 -2.21 -6.73 -12.43
C LYS A 153 -2.79 -6.24 -11.12
N MET A 154 -3.92 -6.85 -10.72
CA MET A 154 -4.57 -6.58 -9.44
C MET A 154 -4.67 -7.83 -8.57
N ILE A 155 -4.34 -7.70 -7.28
CA ILE A 155 -4.43 -8.76 -6.28
C ILE A 155 -5.32 -8.32 -5.12
N LEU A 156 -6.26 -9.18 -4.72
CA LEU A 156 -7.06 -9.01 -3.51
C LEU A 156 -6.50 -9.90 -2.40
N GLY A 157 -6.23 -9.31 -1.24
CA GLY A 157 -5.77 -10.05 -0.07
C GLY A 157 -6.64 -9.82 1.16
N SER A 158 -6.63 -10.79 2.07
CA SER A 158 -7.38 -10.72 3.33
C SER A 158 -6.61 -10.05 4.46
N ASP A 159 -5.45 -9.49 4.18
CA ASP A 159 -4.61 -8.76 5.13
C ASP A 159 -4.49 -7.30 4.70
N SER A 160 -4.53 -6.38 5.66
CA SER A 160 -4.45 -4.94 5.42
C SER A 160 -3.14 -4.50 4.76
N HIS A 161 -2.04 -5.24 4.98
CA HIS A 161 -0.73 -4.99 4.37
C HIS A 161 -0.58 -5.62 2.97
N THR A 162 -1.68 -6.00 2.33
CA THR A 162 -1.70 -6.40 0.93
C THR A 162 -1.40 -5.19 0.05
N ARG A 163 -0.10 -4.90 -0.10
CA ARG A 163 0.47 -3.79 -0.87
C ARG A 163 1.64 -4.31 -1.69
N TYR A 164 1.51 -4.28 -3.01
CA TYR A 164 2.52 -4.79 -3.95
C TYR A 164 2.78 -3.79 -5.08
N GLY A 165 2.39 -2.53 -4.86
CA GLY A 165 2.53 -1.43 -5.79
C GLY A 165 3.97 -1.19 -6.24
N ALA A 166 4.94 -1.38 -5.34
CA ALA A 166 6.37 -1.27 -5.63
C ALA A 166 6.85 -2.17 -6.77
N LEU A 167 6.14 -3.26 -7.04
CA LEU A 167 6.38 -4.21 -8.14
C LEU A 167 5.42 -4.01 -9.33
N GLY A 168 4.69 -2.90 -9.34
CA GLY A 168 3.73 -2.59 -10.39
C GLY A 168 2.40 -3.34 -10.29
N THR A 169 2.11 -4.00 -9.16
CA THR A 169 0.85 -4.72 -8.92
C THR A 169 -0.05 -3.89 -7.99
N MET A 170 -1.21 -3.46 -8.47
CA MET A 170 -2.17 -2.78 -7.61
C MET A 170 -2.85 -3.80 -6.70
N ALA A 171 -2.51 -3.79 -5.42
CA ALA A 171 -3.02 -4.74 -4.46
C ALA A 171 -3.92 -4.06 -3.42
N VAL A 172 -5.03 -4.71 -3.10
CA VAL A 172 -6.04 -4.20 -2.15
C VAL A 172 -6.18 -5.21 -1.02
N GLY A 173 -6.06 -4.72 0.22
CA GLY A 173 -6.34 -5.50 1.42
C GLY A 173 -7.77 -5.25 1.88
N GLU A 174 -8.57 -6.32 2.01
CA GLU A 174 -9.99 -6.24 2.34
C GLU A 174 -10.42 -7.30 3.36
N GLY A 175 -11.58 -7.07 3.94
CA GLY A 175 -12.22 -8.05 4.82
C GLY A 175 -12.74 -9.29 4.08
N GLY A 176 -12.96 -10.37 4.82
CA GLY A 176 -13.43 -11.65 4.30
C GLY A 176 -14.61 -11.60 3.33
N PRO A 177 -15.65 -10.76 3.54
CA PRO A 177 -16.79 -10.67 2.64
C PRO A 177 -16.43 -10.32 1.19
N GLU A 178 -15.44 -9.44 0.97
CA GLU A 178 -15.03 -9.07 -0.39
C GLU A 178 -14.30 -10.24 -1.09
N LEU A 179 -13.50 -11.01 -0.35
CA LEU A 179 -12.88 -12.20 -0.90
C LEU A 179 -13.91 -13.28 -1.23
N VAL A 180 -14.94 -13.45 -0.40
CA VAL A 180 -16.06 -14.37 -0.68
C VAL A 180 -16.76 -13.98 -1.97
N LYS A 181 -17.01 -12.70 -2.20
CA LYS A 181 -17.60 -12.22 -3.47
C LYS A 181 -16.75 -12.62 -4.67
N GLN A 182 -15.42 -12.46 -4.60
CA GLN A 182 -14.54 -12.88 -5.70
C GLN A 182 -14.57 -14.39 -5.91
N LEU A 183 -14.56 -15.20 -4.83
CA LEU A 183 -14.70 -16.66 -4.92
C LEU A 183 -16.02 -17.12 -5.54
N LEU A 184 -17.07 -16.33 -5.46
CA LEU A 184 -18.37 -16.57 -6.08
C LEU A 184 -18.52 -15.87 -7.45
N GLY A 185 -17.41 -15.40 -8.05
CA GLY A 185 -17.38 -14.76 -9.37
C GLY A 185 -18.04 -13.38 -9.43
N LYS A 186 -18.29 -12.75 -8.27
CA LYS A 186 -18.82 -11.38 -8.17
C LYS A 186 -17.67 -10.36 -8.34
N THR A 187 -18.04 -9.09 -8.34
CA THR A 187 -17.13 -7.96 -8.52
C THR A 187 -16.89 -7.20 -7.19
N TYR A 188 -15.79 -6.48 -7.15
CA TYR A 188 -15.51 -5.47 -6.14
C TYR A 188 -16.03 -4.12 -6.66
N ASP A 189 -17.10 -3.64 -6.04
CA ASP A 189 -17.87 -2.49 -6.54
C ASP A 189 -17.46 -1.24 -5.76
N ILE A 190 -16.81 -0.29 -6.45
CA ILE A 190 -16.33 0.97 -5.88
C ILE A 190 -16.60 2.14 -6.84
N ASN A 191 -16.65 3.36 -6.31
CA ASN A 191 -16.53 4.55 -7.15
C ASN A 191 -15.08 4.69 -7.63
N MET A 192 -14.85 5.37 -8.76
CA MET A 192 -13.49 5.70 -9.19
C MET A 192 -12.78 6.45 -8.07
N PRO A 193 -11.68 5.91 -7.51
CA PRO A 193 -10.94 6.59 -6.46
C PRO A 193 -10.16 7.77 -7.02
N GLY A 194 -9.98 8.80 -6.21
CA GLY A 194 -9.00 9.83 -6.51
C GLY A 194 -7.58 9.25 -6.54
N VAL A 195 -6.70 9.87 -7.32
CA VAL A 195 -5.29 9.47 -7.41
C VAL A 195 -4.41 10.61 -6.91
N VAL A 196 -3.54 10.31 -5.96
CA VAL A 196 -2.60 11.27 -5.37
C VAL A 196 -1.17 10.89 -5.77
N ALA A 197 -0.44 11.81 -6.39
CA ALA A 197 0.97 11.59 -6.67
C ALA A 197 1.79 11.65 -5.38
N VAL A 198 2.63 10.66 -5.14
CA VAL A 198 3.74 10.75 -4.19
C VAL A 198 4.98 11.06 -5.02
N TYR A 199 5.27 12.35 -5.15
CA TYR A 199 6.33 12.83 -6.04
C TYR A 199 7.66 12.84 -5.31
N MET A 200 8.54 11.91 -5.69
CA MET A 200 9.83 11.69 -5.05
C MET A 200 10.98 12.35 -5.78
N THR A 201 11.83 13.05 -5.04
CA THR A 201 13.09 13.64 -5.52
C THR A 201 14.25 13.25 -4.61
N GLY A 202 15.48 13.51 -5.05
CA GLY A 202 16.68 13.23 -4.26
C GLY A 202 16.96 11.74 -4.04
N GLU A 203 17.76 11.45 -3.04
CA GLU A 203 18.12 10.10 -2.60
C GLU A 203 18.22 10.05 -1.07
N PRO A 204 17.92 8.90 -0.42
CA PRO A 204 18.00 8.80 1.03
C PRO A 204 19.44 9.01 1.55
N ALA A 205 19.58 9.75 2.64
CA ALA A 205 20.85 9.87 3.32
C ALA A 205 21.29 8.53 3.93
N LYS A 206 22.59 8.37 4.18
CA LYS A 206 23.12 7.18 4.86
C LYS A 206 22.46 7.00 6.23
N GLY A 207 21.93 5.81 6.47
CA GLY A 207 21.25 5.47 7.73
C GLY A 207 19.74 5.71 7.71
N VAL A 208 19.19 6.27 6.63
CA VAL A 208 17.75 6.39 6.40
C VAL A 208 17.27 5.16 5.64
N GLY A 209 16.31 4.45 6.21
CA GLY A 209 15.70 3.27 5.64
C GLY A 209 14.27 3.52 5.10
N PRO A 210 13.65 2.51 4.49
CA PRO A 210 12.28 2.64 3.98
C PRO A 210 11.26 2.97 5.05
N GLN A 211 11.47 2.49 6.29
CA GLN A 211 10.61 2.77 7.43
C GLN A 211 10.58 4.27 7.76
N ASP A 212 11.73 4.95 7.68
CA ASP A 212 11.82 6.39 7.96
C ASP A 212 11.01 7.20 6.94
N VAL A 213 11.14 6.86 5.66
CA VAL A 213 10.37 7.49 4.58
C VAL A 213 8.86 7.23 4.75
N ALA A 214 8.48 6.00 5.07
CA ALA A 214 7.09 5.64 5.29
C ALA A 214 6.49 6.42 6.48
N LEU A 215 7.19 6.46 7.62
CA LEU A 215 6.75 7.20 8.81
C LEU A 215 6.62 8.70 8.54
N ALA A 216 7.56 9.30 7.80
CA ALA A 216 7.47 10.69 7.40
C ALA A 216 6.20 10.97 6.57
N ILE A 217 5.89 10.11 5.60
CA ILE A 217 4.66 10.23 4.79
C ILE A 217 3.42 10.04 5.66
N ILE A 218 3.35 8.97 6.48
CA ILE A 218 2.19 8.67 7.33
C ILE A 218 1.89 9.82 8.28
N GLY A 219 2.92 10.40 8.89
CA GLY A 219 2.78 11.54 9.81
C GLY A 219 2.06 12.73 9.18
N GLU A 220 2.34 13.02 7.91
CA GLU A 220 1.77 14.17 7.22
C GLU A 220 0.37 13.92 6.62
N VAL A 221 0.09 12.71 6.15
CA VAL A 221 -1.14 12.45 5.38
C VAL A 221 -2.28 11.84 6.19
N PHE A 222 -1.98 11.21 7.35
CA PHE A 222 -2.99 10.48 8.11
C PHE A 222 -3.98 11.41 8.83
N GLY A 223 -3.48 12.41 9.57
CA GLY A 223 -4.28 13.26 10.44
C GLY A 223 -5.33 14.10 9.71
N ASN A 224 -5.04 14.50 8.48
CA ASN A 224 -5.93 15.28 7.62
C ASN A 224 -6.72 14.43 6.62
N GLY A 225 -6.47 13.12 6.55
CA GLY A 225 -7.12 12.21 5.61
C GLY A 225 -6.78 12.47 4.14
N TYR A 226 -5.63 13.07 3.84
CA TYR A 226 -5.25 13.54 2.50
C TYR A 226 -5.35 12.47 1.42
N VAL A 227 -4.95 11.23 1.75
CA VAL A 227 -4.97 10.08 0.85
C VAL A 227 -6.08 9.06 1.18
N LYS A 228 -6.97 9.38 2.11
CA LYS A 228 -8.01 8.43 2.55
C LYS A 228 -8.88 7.96 1.40
N ASN A 229 -8.98 6.63 1.22
CA ASN A 229 -9.73 5.97 0.14
C ASN A 229 -9.27 6.35 -1.28
N LYS A 230 -8.08 6.93 -1.44
CA LYS A 230 -7.48 7.25 -2.74
C LYS A 230 -6.37 6.25 -3.07
N VAL A 231 -5.90 6.26 -4.31
CA VAL A 231 -4.70 5.52 -4.72
C VAL A 231 -3.49 6.44 -4.60
N MET A 232 -2.45 5.98 -3.92
CA MET A 232 -1.15 6.65 -3.88
C MET A 232 -0.30 6.16 -5.06
N GLU A 233 0.01 7.05 -6.00
CA GLU A 233 0.86 6.75 -7.15
C GLU A 233 2.24 7.35 -6.98
N PHE A 234 3.26 6.50 -6.80
CA PHE A 234 4.64 6.88 -6.53
C PHE A 234 5.39 7.14 -7.83
N VAL A 235 5.77 8.37 -8.03
CA VAL A 235 6.36 8.90 -9.27
C VAL A 235 7.50 9.86 -8.99
N GLY A 236 8.15 10.33 -10.02
CA GLY A 236 9.20 11.35 -9.94
C GLY A 236 10.61 10.77 -10.02
N PRO A 237 11.61 11.68 -10.20
CA PRO A 237 12.98 11.29 -10.50
C PRO A 237 13.70 10.58 -9.34
N GLY A 238 13.24 10.72 -8.09
CA GLY A 238 13.81 10.05 -6.93
C GLY A 238 13.56 8.55 -6.90
N VAL A 239 12.48 8.06 -7.55
CA VAL A 239 12.13 6.63 -7.55
C VAL A 239 13.27 5.77 -8.07
N LYS A 240 13.96 6.18 -9.13
CA LYS A 240 15.09 5.45 -9.70
C LYS A 240 16.29 5.27 -8.74
N ASN A 241 16.39 6.09 -7.70
CA ASN A 241 17.48 6.01 -6.71
C ASN A 241 17.22 4.92 -5.65
N LEU A 242 15.99 4.41 -5.56
CA LEU A 242 15.56 3.40 -4.60
C LEU A 242 15.67 1.98 -5.18
N SER A 243 16.21 1.03 -4.42
CA SER A 243 16.13 -0.39 -4.78
C SER A 243 14.69 -0.90 -4.76
N ALA A 244 14.40 -2.05 -5.38
CA ALA A 244 13.08 -2.67 -5.30
C ALA A 244 12.70 -2.96 -3.85
N ASP A 245 13.62 -3.47 -3.03
CA ASP A 245 13.39 -3.76 -1.61
C ASP A 245 13.08 -2.49 -0.79
N PHE A 246 13.76 -1.39 -1.09
CA PHE A 246 13.46 -0.11 -0.42
C PHE A 246 12.04 0.36 -0.76
N ARG A 247 11.64 0.30 -2.04
CA ARG A 247 10.26 0.63 -2.47
C ARG A 247 9.23 -0.27 -1.81
N ILE A 248 9.49 -1.57 -1.72
CA ILE A 248 8.64 -2.55 -1.03
C ILE A 248 8.45 -2.17 0.44
N GLY A 249 9.52 -1.78 1.12
CA GLY A 249 9.47 -1.37 2.51
C GLY A 249 8.66 -0.09 2.76
N VAL A 250 8.68 0.88 1.82
CA VAL A 250 7.80 2.05 1.87
C VAL A 250 6.36 1.66 1.54
N ASP A 251 6.17 0.89 0.47
CA ASP A 251 4.87 0.53 -0.09
C ASP A 251 3.98 -0.20 0.91
N VAL A 252 4.54 -1.17 1.65
CA VAL A 252 3.79 -1.96 2.63
C VAL A 252 3.17 -1.10 3.73
N MET A 253 3.84 -0.03 4.11
CA MET A 253 3.39 0.88 5.16
C MET A 253 2.32 1.88 4.70
N THR A 254 2.02 1.96 3.41
CA THR A 254 0.93 2.83 2.91
C THR A 254 -0.44 2.43 3.47
N THR A 255 -0.59 1.20 3.94
CA THR A 255 -1.82 0.76 4.63
C THR A 255 -2.16 1.63 5.83
N GLU A 256 -1.15 2.12 6.55
CA GLU A 256 -1.32 2.98 7.74
C GLU A 256 -1.78 4.40 7.38
N THR A 257 -1.87 4.75 6.11
CA THR A 257 -2.40 6.04 5.64
C THR A 257 -3.91 6.02 5.37
N THR A 258 -4.56 4.85 5.47
CA THR A 258 -5.94 4.61 5.06
C THR A 258 -6.21 4.80 3.55
N CYS A 259 -5.18 4.77 2.71
CA CYS A 259 -5.36 4.77 1.27
C CYS A 259 -6.01 3.45 0.79
N LEU A 260 -6.70 3.49 -0.34
CA LEU A 260 -7.30 2.30 -0.95
C LEU A 260 -6.23 1.33 -1.43
N SER A 261 -5.22 1.84 -2.12
CA SER A 261 -4.12 1.08 -2.67
C SER A 261 -2.94 1.99 -2.99
N SER A 262 -1.83 1.38 -3.38
CA SER A 262 -0.63 2.06 -3.86
C SER A 262 -0.17 1.44 -5.17
N ILE A 263 0.50 2.24 -6.00
CA ILE A 263 1.13 1.82 -7.24
C ILE A 263 2.37 2.66 -7.51
N TRP A 264 3.41 2.09 -8.09
CA TRP A 264 4.65 2.77 -8.40
C TRP A 264 4.95 2.70 -9.88
N GLN A 265 5.62 3.72 -10.40
CA GLN A 265 6.30 3.57 -11.69
C GLN A 265 7.35 2.47 -11.58
N THR A 266 7.46 1.65 -12.63
CA THR A 266 8.41 0.53 -12.68
C THR A 266 9.59 0.87 -13.59
N ASP A 267 10.72 0.25 -13.30
CA ASP A 267 11.99 0.43 -14.03
C ASP A 267 12.82 -0.84 -14.03
N GLU A 268 14.08 -0.75 -14.50
CA GLU A 268 15.00 -1.88 -14.56
C GLU A 268 15.27 -2.56 -13.22
N LYS A 269 15.13 -1.85 -12.07
CA LYS A 269 15.29 -2.46 -10.74
C LYS A 269 14.13 -3.39 -10.39
N VAL A 270 12.92 -3.04 -10.82
CA VAL A 270 11.76 -3.92 -10.70
C VAL A 270 11.89 -5.11 -11.66
N LYS A 271 12.40 -4.87 -12.86
CA LYS A 271 12.71 -5.95 -13.81
C LYS A 271 13.72 -6.93 -13.23
N GLU A 272 14.83 -6.43 -12.67
CA GLU A 272 15.85 -7.24 -12.01
C GLU A 272 15.27 -8.09 -10.88
N PHE A 273 14.35 -7.52 -10.05
CA PHE A 273 13.65 -8.27 -9.01
C PHE A 273 12.90 -9.48 -9.59
N TYR A 274 12.14 -9.29 -10.67
CA TYR A 274 11.44 -10.39 -11.33
C TYR A 274 12.40 -11.40 -11.97
N ASP A 275 13.50 -10.93 -12.59
CA ASP A 275 14.52 -11.77 -13.23
C ASP A 275 15.19 -12.71 -12.20
N ILE A 276 15.55 -12.18 -11.02
CA ILE A 276 16.13 -12.96 -9.90
C ILE A 276 15.18 -14.07 -9.43
N HIS A 277 13.86 -13.81 -9.44
CA HIS A 277 12.86 -14.79 -9.06
C HIS A 277 12.39 -15.70 -10.21
N GLY A 278 13.08 -15.66 -11.37
CA GLY A 278 12.74 -16.48 -12.53
C GLY A 278 11.40 -16.14 -13.18
N ARG A 279 10.98 -14.87 -13.08
CA ARG A 279 9.67 -14.37 -13.52
C ARG A 279 9.76 -13.13 -14.39
N SER A 280 10.73 -13.11 -15.30
CA SER A 280 10.99 -11.97 -16.21
C SER A 280 9.75 -11.54 -16.98
N GLU A 281 8.86 -12.49 -17.31
CA GLU A 281 7.60 -12.24 -18.02
C GLU A 281 6.58 -11.45 -17.20
N SER A 282 6.76 -11.38 -15.88
CA SER A 282 5.89 -10.61 -14.97
C SER A 282 6.18 -9.11 -14.96
N TYR A 283 7.30 -8.71 -15.57
CA TYR A 283 7.66 -7.31 -15.68
C TYR A 283 6.96 -6.62 -16.85
N LYS A 284 6.45 -5.42 -16.57
CA LYS A 284 6.03 -4.45 -17.58
C LYS A 284 6.43 -3.06 -17.10
N GLU A 285 6.95 -2.24 -18.01
CA GLU A 285 7.17 -0.83 -17.70
C GLU A 285 5.81 -0.14 -17.46
N LEU A 286 5.67 0.47 -16.30
CA LEU A 286 4.54 1.31 -15.91
C LEU A 286 5.06 2.72 -15.61
N LYS A 287 4.48 3.70 -16.28
CA LYS A 287 4.78 5.12 -16.07
C LYS A 287 3.55 5.96 -16.42
N PRO A 288 3.38 7.13 -15.79
CA PRO A 288 2.36 8.08 -16.20
C PRO A 288 2.51 8.45 -17.67
N GLY A 289 1.43 8.81 -18.33
CA GLY A 289 1.49 9.40 -19.67
C GLY A 289 2.22 10.75 -19.67
N LYS A 290 2.45 11.31 -20.87
CA LYS A 290 3.19 12.56 -21.05
C LYS A 290 2.70 13.71 -20.15
N VAL A 291 1.38 13.79 -19.95
CA VAL A 291 0.74 14.72 -19.01
C VAL A 291 -0.28 13.94 -18.22
N ALA A 292 -0.06 13.75 -16.93
CA ALA A 292 -0.99 13.09 -16.03
C ALA A 292 -1.53 14.10 -14.99
N TYR A 293 -2.81 13.98 -14.63
CA TYR A 293 -3.41 14.80 -13.58
C TYR A 293 -3.67 13.98 -12.32
N TYR A 294 -3.34 14.56 -11.18
CA TYR A 294 -3.54 13.99 -9.85
C TYR A 294 -4.40 14.90 -8.98
N ASP A 295 -5.23 14.33 -8.12
CA ASP A 295 -6.12 15.06 -7.19
C ASP A 295 -5.36 15.70 -6.01
N GLY A 296 -4.07 15.49 -5.94
CA GLY A 296 -3.15 16.08 -4.96
C GLY A 296 -1.74 15.53 -5.14
N VAL A 297 -0.79 16.17 -4.49
CA VAL A 297 0.62 15.77 -4.51
C VAL A 297 1.18 15.76 -3.09
N VAL A 298 1.84 14.66 -2.76
CA VAL A 298 2.73 14.54 -1.61
C VAL A 298 4.16 14.69 -2.13
N TYR A 299 4.78 15.83 -1.89
CA TYR A 299 6.17 16.08 -2.26
C TYR A 299 7.10 15.43 -1.24
N VAL A 300 7.99 14.55 -1.71
CA VAL A 300 8.96 13.82 -0.88
C VAL A 300 10.37 14.09 -1.38
N ASP A 301 11.09 14.96 -0.71
CA ASP A 301 12.53 15.08 -0.91
C ASP A 301 13.25 14.08 -0.02
N LEU A 302 13.67 12.96 -0.60
CA LEU A 302 14.33 11.86 0.09
C LEU A 302 15.61 12.29 0.84
N SER A 303 16.29 13.33 0.35
CA SER A 303 17.52 13.83 0.95
C SER A 303 17.31 14.56 2.30
N THR A 304 16.06 14.96 2.57
CA THR A 304 15.70 15.69 3.79
C THR A 304 15.12 14.79 4.88
N ILE A 305 14.84 13.53 4.56
CA ILE A 305 14.30 12.57 5.53
C ILE A 305 15.39 12.22 6.54
N LYS A 306 15.02 12.21 7.80
CA LYS A 306 15.88 11.84 8.95
C LYS A 306 15.41 10.48 9.51
N PRO A 307 16.25 9.80 10.31
CA PRO A 307 15.79 8.63 11.06
C PRO A 307 14.58 8.95 11.94
N MET A 308 13.54 8.13 11.81
CA MET A 308 12.22 8.35 12.41
C MET A 308 11.90 7.29 13.47
N ILE A 309 10.93 7.60 14.30
CA ILE A 309 10.35 6.67 15.27
C ILE A 309 8.85 6.92 15.40
N ALA A 310 8.08 5.86 15.48
CA ALA A 310 6.65 5.92 15.80
C ALA A 310 6.44 5.70 17.29
N MET A 311 5.64 6.54 17.89
CA MET A 311 5.21 6.44 19.28
C MET A 311 3.80 5.80 19.35
N PRO A 312 3.39 5.21 20.49
CA PRO A 312 2.03 4.71 20.64
C PRO A 312 1.00 5.80 20.34
N PHE A 313 -0.17 5.48 19.76
CA PHE A 313 -0.66 4.11 19.48
C PHE A 313 -0.76 3.84 17.97
N HIS A 314 -0.57 4.84 17.13
CA HIS A 314 -0.65 4.74 15.68
C HIS A 314 0.63 5.26 15.03
N PRO A 315 1.11 4.68 13.91
CA PRO A 315 2.33 5.13 13.22
C PRO A 315 2.35 6.60 12.80
N SER A 316 1.19 7.27 12.73
CA SER A 316 1.14 8.73 12.49
C SER A 316 1.61 9.58 13.69
N ASN A 317 1.72 8.97 14.88
CA ASN A 317 2.33 9.61 16.03
C ASN A 317 3.87 9.46 15.94
N THR A 318 4.45 10.13 14.97
CA THR A 318 5.85 9.93 14.57
C THR A 318 6.69 11.20 14.75
N TYR A 319 7.95 10.99 15.02
CA TYR A 319 8.95 12.03 15.24
C TYR A 319 10.27 11.61 14.62
N THR A 320 11.13 12.55 14.31
CA THR A 320 12.53 12.21 14.12
C THR A 320 13.13 11.76 15.46
N ILE A 321 14.14 10.91 15.42
CA ILE A 321 14.86 10.50 16.65
C ILE A 321 15.48 11.73 17.34
N GLU A 322 15.88 12.73 16.56
CA GLU A 322 16.41 14.00 17.07
C GLU A 322 15.34 14.79 17.87
N GLU A 323 14.12 14.90 17.31
CA GLU A 323 13.00 15.56 17.99
C GLU A 323 12.56 14.82 19.26
N LEU A 324 12.50 13.48 19.21
CA LEU A 324 12.21 12.67 20.38
C LEU A 324 13.24 12.93 21.50
N ASN A 325 14.53 12.90 21.16
CA ASN A 325 15.59 13.12 22.16
C ASN A 325 15.58 14.54 22.73
N ALA A 326 15.24 15.54 21.92
CA ALA A 326 15.16 16.93 22.36
C ALA A 326 13.94 17.21 23.26
N ASN A 327 12.83 16.47 23.07
CA ASN A 327 11.55 16.71 23.76
C ASN A 327 11.00 15.43 24.42
N LEU A 328 11.88 14.58 24.93
CA LEU A 328 11.56 13.23 25.39
C LEU A 328 10.42 13.21 26.42
N GLU A 329 10.50 14.05 27.46
CA GLU A 329 9.52 14.06 28.55
C GLU A 329 8.14 14.50 28.07
N ASP A 330 8.06 15.54 27.25
CA ASP A 330 6.80 16.09 26.73
C ASP A 330 6.13 15.09 25.78
N ILE A 331 6.89 14.44 24.89
CA ILE A 331 6.38 13.43 23.94
C ILE A 331 5.85 12.20 24.68
N LEU A 332 6.59 11.71 25.69
CA LEU A 332 6.12 10.57 26.49
C LEU A 332 4.88 10.93 27.31
N HIS A 333 4.84 12.14 27.86
CA HIS A 333 3.65 12.62 28.61
C HIS A 333 2.42 12.74 27.71
N ASP A 334 2.58 13.17 26.46
CA ASP A 334 1.50 13.19 25.47
C ASP A 334 1.00 11.77 25.14
N CYS A 335 1.89 10.78 25.02
CA CYS A 335 1.52 9.37 24.89
C CYS A 335 0.73 8.86 26.10
N GLU A 336 1.10 9.25 27.31
CA GLU A 336 0.37 8.90 28.53
C GLU A 336 -1.05 9.47 28.52
N LYS A 337 -1.23 10.74 28.11
CA LYS A 337 -2.55 11.36 27.95
C LYS A 337 -3.40 10.63 26.92
N LYS A 338 -2.84 10.29 25.76
CA LYS A 338 -3.52 9.52 24.72
C LYS A 338 -3.92 8.13 25.23
N ALA A 339 -3.06 7.46 26.00
CA ALA A 339 -3.37 6.19 26.63
C ALA A 339 -4.52 6.29 27.61
N LEU A 340 -4.55 7.31 28.46
CA LEU A 340 -5.60 7.52 29.44
C LEU A 340 -6.97 7.64 28.77
N VAL A 341 -7.03 8.37 27.65
CA VAL A 341 -8.27 8.51 26.85
C VAL A 341 -8.66 7.18 26.20
N SER A 342 -7.69 6.51 25.54
CA SER A 342 -7.97 5.27 24.78
C SER A 342 -8.36 4.10 25.69
N LEU A 343 -7.90 4.09 26.94
CA LEU A 343 -8.16 3.05 27.92
C LEU A 343 -9.21 3.44 28.98
N ASP A 344 -9.97 4.50 28.73
CA ASP A 344 -11.04 4.98 29.62
C ASP A 344 -10.59 5.16 31.10
N GLY A 345 -9.33 5.53 31.31
CA GLY A 345 -8.74 5.65 32.63
C GLY A 345 -8.58 4.34 33.42
N GLN A 346 -8.81 3.19 32.79
CA GLN A 346 -8.76 1.89 33.48
C GLN A 346 -7.33 1.41 33.80
N VAL A 347 -6.32 2.00 33.15
CA VAL A 347 -4.92 1.62 33.32
C VAL A 347 -4.07 2.86 33.58
N ASP A 348 -3.26 2.82 34.63
CA ASP A 348 -2.23 3.83 34.89
C ASP A 348 -1.01 3.57 33.98
N PHE A 349 -1.12 4.04 32.74
CA PHE A 349 -0.04 3.90 31.74
C PHE A 349 1.00 5.01 31.93
N LYS A 350 2.18 4.65 32.44
CA LYS A 350 3.28 5.58 32.73
C LYS A 350 4.54 5.23 31.94
N LEU A 351 4.99 6.18 31.13
CA LEU A 351 6.24 6.14 30.39
C LEU A 351 7.32 7.06 31.00
N THR A 352 6.91 8.24 31.46
CA THR A 352 7.83 9.26 32.02
C THR A 352 8.60 8.77 33.25
N ASN A 353 8.04 7.83 34.00
CA ASN A 353 8.72 7.21 35.16
C ASN A 353 9.93 6.33 34.75
N LYS A 354 10.11 6.06 33.47
CA LYS A 354 11.25 5.32 32.91
C LYS A 354 12.44 6.23 32.56
N ILE A 355 12.22 7.55 32.60
CA ILE A 355 13.30 8.52 32.33
C ILE A 355 14.24 8.58 33.53
N LYS A 356 15.52 8.35 33.27
CA LYS A 356 16.62 8.52 34.26
C LYS A 356 17.67 9.43 33.66
N ASN A 357 17.95 10.57 34.33
CA ASN A 357 18.93 11.56 33.86
C ASN A 357 18.67 12.02 32.41
N GLY A 358 17.42 12.29 32.06
CA GLY A 358 17.01 12.73 30.72
C GLY A 358 17.12 11.67 29.62
N LYS A 359 17.21 10.37 29.96
CA LYS A 359 17.28 9.25 29.02
C LYS A 359 16.33 8.14 29.42
N LEU A 360 15.81 7.43 28.43
CA LEU A 360 15.06 6.18 28.64
C LEU A 360 15.98 5.04 29.04
#